data_c980514fa3ea956bb056623bdc4ac315
#
_entry.id   c980514fa3ea956bb056623bdc4ac315
#
_cell.length_a   1.000
_cell.length_b   1.000
_cell.length_c   1.000
_cell.angle_alpha   90.00
_cell.angle_beta   90.00
_cell.angle_gamma   90.00
#
_symmetry.space_group_name_H-M   'P 1'
#
loop_
_entity.id
_entity.type
_entity.pdbx_description
1 polymer ?
#
loop_
_entity_poly.entity_id
_entity_poly.type
_entity_poly.pdbx_seq_one_letter_code
_entity_poly.pdbx_strand_id
1 'polypeptide(L)'
;MKLAEYIWIDGTQPSPQLRSKTKVIPDNTNPPVWGFDGSSTNQAPGEASDCVLRPVFTCPDPFRRGGDILVMCEVLHTDMFPHVTNTRQACVITEDRYDDREGCFGLEQEYTLMWDERPLGFPEKGYPEEQGQYYCSVGAGNAHGRKIAEEHLQLCLAIGLNITGINAEVCPGQWEFQIGGPEVGAVSVSDQLWVARWILYRVAEKHGVSVSLDPKPVKGDWNGAGCHTNFSTKEMRQSYAAIEAAAQALEKQANVHIRNYGHDIESRLTGEHETCSYKEFKWGVSDRGASLRIPWQCAHEGYGYLEDRRPNANCDPYVVTRLILNTVCSK
;
A
#
# COMPACT_ATOMS: atom_id res chain seq x y z
N MET A 1 10.01 30.88 -6.70
CA MET A 1 9.52 29.74 -7.54
C MET A 1 9.84 28.45 -6.83
N LYS A 2 8.92 27.50 -6.77
CA LYS A 2 9.12 26.14 -6.21
C LYS A 2 8.83 25.08 -7.26
N LEU A 3 9.38 23.90 -7.04
CA LEU A 3 9.10 22.72 -7.85
C LEU A 3 7.95 21.94 -7.22
N ALA A 4 6.98 21.55 -8.03
CA ALA A 4 5.86 20.70 -7.64
C ALA A 4 5.95 19.41 -8.47
N GLU A 5 6.23 18.29 -7.81
CA GLU A 5 6.28 16.96 -8.41
C GLU A 5 4.91 16.34 -8.36
N TYR A 6 4.22 16.30 -9.51
CA TYR A 6 2.91 15.70 -9.66
C TYR A 6 3.05 14.20 -9.81
N ILE A 7 2.42 13.45 -8.94
CA ILE A 7 2.46 12.00 -8.86
C ILE A 7 1.05 11.47 -9.14
N TRP A 8 0.92 10.46 -10.02
CA TRP A 8 -0.36 9.81 -10.30
C TRP A 8 -0.20 8.33 -10.59
N ILE A 9 -1.31 7.62 -10.59
CA ILE A 9 -1.41 6.19 -10.88
C ILE A 9 -1.88 6.05 -12.33
N ASP A 10 -1.15 5.27 -13.13
CA ASP A 10 -1.44 5.06 -14.55
C ASP A 10 -2.50 3.98 -14.80
N GLY A 11 -2.77 3.68 -16.08
CA GLY A 11 -3.71 2.64 -16.51
C GLY A 11 -3.07 1.28 -16.83
N THR A 12 -1.80 1.07 -16.46
CA THR A 12 -1.11 -0.20 -16.73
C THR A 12 -1.82 -1.38 -16.06
N GLN A 13 -1.97 -2.47 -16.79
CA GLN A 13 -2.56 -3.71 -16.32
C GLN A 13 -1.50 -4.82 -16.32
N PRO A 14 -1.57 -5.78 -15.40
CA PRO A 14 -2.60 -5.95 -14.35
C PRO A 14 -2.35 -5.13 -13.07
N SER A 15 -1.18 -4.51 -12.92
CA SER A 15 -0.82 -3.69 -11.76
C SER A 15 -0.49 -2.27 -12.21
N PRO A 16 -1.29 -1.27 -11.82
CA PRO A 16 -1.04 0.13 -12.14
C PRO A 16 0.32 0.60 -11.63
N GLN A 17 0.96 1.51 -12.38
CA GLN A 17 2.28 2.04 -12.08
C GLN A 17 2.20 3.51 -11.66
N LEU A 18 3.12 3.90 -10.79
CA LEU A 18 3.31 5.32 -10.46
C LEU A 18 3.98 6.06 -11.61
N ARG A 19 3.47 7.24 -11.90
CA ARG A 19 4.06 8.22 -12.82
C ARG A 19 4.27 9.53 -12.10
N SER A 20 5.27 10.30 -12.54
CA SER A 20 5.42 11.65 -12.04
C SER A 20 6.01 12.60 -13.07
N LYS A 21 5.75 13.90 -12.88
CA LYS A 21 6.36 15.00 -13.65
C LYS A 21 6.43 16.27 -12.83
N THR A 22 7.45 17.09 -13.06
CA THR A 22 7.71 18.31 -12.29
C THR A 22 7.14 19.54 -12.98
N LYS A 23 6.46 20.40 -12.25
CA LYS A 23 6.03 21.74 -12.67
C LYS A 23 6.73 22.80 -11.83
N VAL A 24 7.15 23.89 -12.47
CA VAL A 24 7.63 25.10 -11.76
C VAL A 24 6.42 25.99 -11.51
N ILE A 25 6.18 26.35 -10.25
CA ILE A 25 5.06 27.22 -9.84
C ILE A 25 5.57 28.34 -8.92
N PRO A 26 4.83 29.46 -8.81
CA PRO A 26 5.16 30.50 -7.82
C PRO A 26 5.11 29.96 -6.37
N ASP A 27 5.97 30.49 -5.48
CA ASP A 27 6.12 29.98 -4.11
C ASP A 27 4.81 29.98 -3.32
N ASN A 28 4.00 31.01 -3.46
CA ASN A 28 2.77 31.22 -2.68
C ASN A 28 1.50 30.75 -3.39
N THR A 29 1.62 29.81 -4.34
CA THR A 29 0.47 29.26 -5.05
C THR A 29 0.25 27.80 -4.73
N ASN A 30 -1.04 27.41 -4.67
CA ASN A 30 -1.39 25.98 -4.66
C ASN A 30 -1.08 25.34 -6.02
N PRO A 31 -0.72 24.06 -6.05
CA PRO A 31 -0.51 23.36 -7.31
C PRO A 31 -1.80 23.38 -8.16
N PRO A 32 -1.75 23.93 -9.39
CA PRO A 32 -2.92 23.97 -10.26
C PRO A 32 -3.23 22.60 -10.87
N VAL A 33 -4.43 22.44 -11.38
CA VAL A 33 -4.78 21.35 -12.30
C VAL A 33 -3.85 21.38 -13.49
N TRP A 34 -3.43 20.19 -13.98
CA TRP A 34 -2.46 20.06 -15.07
C TRP A 34 -2.79 18.91 -16.02
N GLY A 35 -2.71 19.15 -17.32
CA GLY A 35 -2.91 18.12 -18.34
C GLY A 35 -1.68 17.22 -18.56
N PHE A 36 -1.92 16.00 -19.05
CA PHE A 36 -0.86 15.07 -19.47
C PHE A 36 -1.33 14.17 -20.62
N ASP A 37 -0.38 13.54 -21.32
CA ASP A 37 -0.66 12.57 -22.37
C ASP A 37 -1.04 11.20 -21.78
N GLY A 38 -2.32 10.91 -21.75
CA GLY A 38 -2.87 9.65 -21.27
C GLY A 38 -2.57 8.46 -22.19
N SER A 39 -2.21 8.69 -23.46
CA SER A 39 -1.86 7.61 -24.38
C SER A 39 -0.55 6.93 -23.99
N SER A 40 0.39 7.68 -23.42
CA SER A 40 1.67 7.16 -22.91
C SER A 40 1.56 6.47 -21.54
N THR A 41 0.38 6.48 -20.93
CA THR A 41 0.13 5.93 -19.60
C THR A 41 -1.03 4.93 -19.57
N ASN A 42 -1.44 4.41 -20.71
CA ASN A 42 -2.56 3.48 -20.88
C ASN A 42 -3.91 4.01 -20.35
N GLN A 43 -4.15 5.33 -20.46
CA GLN A 43 -5.35 6.00 -19.94
C GLN A 43 -6.19 6.69 -21.03
N ALA A 44 -5.69 6.83 -22.25
CA ALA A 44 -6.42 7.41 -23.35
C ALA A 44 -5.95 6.86 -24.71
N PRO A 45 -6.78 6.93 -25.77
CA PRO A 45 -6.33 6.65 -27.13
C PRO A 45 -5.50 7.84 -27.69
N GLY A 46 -4.63 7.56 -28.66
CA GLY A 46 -3.72 8.57 -29.20
C GLY A 46 -4.41 9.76 -29.88
N GLU A 47 -5.57 9.55 -30.49
CA GLU A 47 -6.38 10.58 -31.18
C GLU A 47 -7.18 11.48 -30.21
N ALA A 48 -7.25 11.13 -28.92
CA ALA A 48 -7.89 11.91 -27.85
C ALA A 48 -7.13 11.70 -26.54
N SER A 49 -5.84 12.08 -26.52
CA SER A 49 -4.88 11.63 -25.53
C SER A 49 -4.87 12.43 -24.22
N ASP A 50 -5.51 13.59 -24.17
CA ASP A 50 -5.45 14.45 -23.00
C ASP A 50 -6.19 13.87 -21.80
N CYS A 51 -5.48 13.77 -20.69
CA CYS A 51 -6.02 13.52 -19.34
C CYS A 51 -5.62 14.64 -18.39
N VAL A 52 -6.32 14.74 -17.26
CA VAL A 52 -6.18 15.83 -16.31
C VAL A 52 -5.73 15.29 -14.94
N LEU A 53 -4.73 15.93 -14.34
CA LEU A 53 -4.27 15.72 -12.98
C LEU A 53 -4.91 16.76 -12.05
N ARG A 54 -5.72 16.32 -11.09
CA ARG A 54 -6.26 17.14 -10.02
C ARG A 54 -5.50 16.88 -8.72
N PRO A 55 -4.78 17.87 -8.16
CA PRO A 55 -4.12 17.74 -6.87
C PRO A 55 -5.10 17.36 -5.76
N VAL A 56 -4.75 16.36 -4.93
CA VAL A 56 -5.61 15.85 -3.84
C VAL A 56 -4.89 15.77 -2.49
N PHE A 57 -3.56 15.58 -2.51
CA PHE A 57 -2.73 15.60 -1.31
C PHE A 57 -1.38 16.23 -1.62
N THR A 58 -0.83 17.00 -0.69
CA THR A 58 0.48 17.66 -0.83
C THR A 58 1.30 17.53 0.43
N CYS A 59 2.61 17.34 0.26
CA CYS A 59 3.59 17.34 1.34
C CYS A 59 4.91 17.94 0.85
N PRO A 60 5.85 18.28 1.75
CA PRO A 60 7.20 18.71 1.34
C PRO A 60 7.89 17.65 0.47
N ASP A 61 8.74 18.07 -0.48
CA ASP A 61 9.59 17.14 -1.23
C ASP A 61 10.85 16.83 -0.42
N PRO A 62 11.09 15.57 0.03
CA PRO A 62 12.23 15.24 0.87
C PRO A 62 13.57 15.16 0.10
N PHE A 63 13.52 15.13 -1.25
CA PHE A 63 14.73 15.03 -2.10
C PHE A 63 15.25 16.39 -2.52
N ARG A 64 14.42 17.43 -2.49
CA ARG A 64 14.74 18.79 -2.93
C ARG A 64 14.68 19.76 -1.76
N ARG A 65 15.37 20.88 -1.90
CA ARG A 65 15.42 21.93 -0.88
C ARG A 65 14.64 23.16 -1.36
N GLY A 66 14.22 24.03 -0.43
CA GLY A 66 13.68 25.34 -0.79
C GLY A 66 12.16 25.43 -0.86
N GLY A 67 11.43 24.53 -0.21
CA GLY A 67 9.96 24.59 -0.18
C GLY A 67 9.29 23.89 -1.34
N ASP A 68 10.02 23.06 -2.06
CA ASP A 68 9.49 22.16 -3.10
C ASP A 68 8.50 21.15 -2.50
N ILE A 69 7.55 20.67 -3.31
CA ILE A 69 6.44 19.84 -2.85
C ILE A 69 6.21 18.61 -3.73
N LEU A 70 5.78 17.53 -3.10
CA LEU A 70 5.13 16.40 -3.75
C LEU A 70 3.63 16.66 -3.82
N VAL A 71 3.00 16.30 -4.93
CA VAL A 71 1.59 16.54 -5.21
C VAL A 71 0.97 15.25 -5.71
N MET A 72 0.29 14.52 -4.83
CA MET A 72 -0.51 13.36 -5.24
C MET A 72 -1.74 13.85 -5.99
N CYS A 73 -2.03 13.21 -7.13
CA CYS A 73 -3.10 13.60 -8.04
C CYS A 73 -4.02 12.43 -8.33
N GLU A 74 -5.29 12.73 -8.47
CA GLU A 74 -6.25 11.85 -9.13
C GLU A 74 -6.36 12.19 -10.62
N VAL A 75 -6.74 11.20 -11.43
CA VAL A 75 -6.88 11.35 -12.88
C VAL A 75 -8.34 11.60 -13.25
N LEU A 76 -8.56 12.60 -14.09
CA LEU A 76 -9.85 12.98 -14.64
C LEU A 76 -9.80 12.99 -16.17
N HIS A 77 -10.97 12.88 -16.80
CA HIS A 77 -11.19 13.25 -18.19
C HIS A 77 -11.13 14.78 -18.39
N THR A 78 -11.08 15.25 -19.63
CA THR A 78 -11.04 16.68 -19.96
C THR A 78 -12.33 17.43 -19.61
N ASP A 79 -13.43 16.72 -19.44
CA ASP A 79 -14.70 17.26 -18.93
C ASP A 79 -14.77 17.31 -17.38
N MET A 80 -13.65 16.98 -16.72
CA MET A 80 -13.47 16.96 -15.26
C MET A 80 -14.22 15.86 -14.50
N PHE A 81 -14.81 14.89 -15.18
CA PHE A 81 -15.31 13.67 -14.55
C PHE A 81 -14.17 12.70 -14.21
N PRO A 82 -14.31 11.90 -13.14
CA PRO A 82 -13.29 10.90 -12.77
C PRO A 82 -12.99 9.94 -13.93
N HIS A 83 -11.70 9.74 -14.22
CA HIS A 83 -11.28 8.73 -15.19
C HIS A 83 -11.58 7.32 -14.67
N VAL A 84 -11.77 6.35 -15.56
CA VAL A 84 -12.06 4.95 -15.18
C VAL A 84 -10.99 4.33 -14.27
N THR A 85 -9.74 4.79 -14.36
CA THR A 85 -8.62 4.35 -13.50
C THR A 85 -8.57 5.09 -12.15
N ASN A 86 -9.48 6.03 -11.89
CA ASN A 86 -9.51 6.81 -10.66
C ASN A 86 -10.25 6.03 -9.54
N THR A 87 -9.53 5.14 -8.87
CA THR A 87 -10.06 4.35 -7.75
C THR A 87 -10.24 5.19 -6.47
N ARG A 88 -9.50 6.31 -6.36
CA ARG A 88 -9.58 7.22 -5.22
C ARG A 88 -10.97 7.82 -5.05
N GLN A 89 -11.62 8.27 -6.13
CA GLN A 89 -12.94 8.90 -6.04
C GLN A 89 -14.00 7.95 -5.45
N ALA A 90 -13.95 6.67 -5.80
CA ALA A 90 -14.86 5.68 -5.22
C ALA A 90 -14.57 5.45 -3.71
N CYS A 91 -13.31 5.57 -3.29
CA CYS A 91 -12.92 5.50 -1.88
C CYS A 91 -13.47 6.71 -1.11
N VAL A 92 -13.32 7.93 -1.63
CA VAL A 92 -13.89 9.18 -1.05
C VAL A 92 -15.39 9.03 -0.84
N ILE A 93 -16.14 8.65 -1.88
CA ILE A 93 -17.60 8.47 -1.79
C ILE A 93 -17.98 7.44 -0.71
N THR A 94 -17.18 6.40 -0.53
CA THR A 94 -17.46 5.36 0.49
C THR A 94 -17.12 5.85 1.89
N GLU A 95 -16.00 6.53 2.06
CA GLU A 95 -15.61 7.13 3.35
C GLU A 95 -16.64 8.16 3.81
N ASP A 96 -17.04 9.08 2.93
CA ASP A 96 -18.08 10.08 3.22
C ASP A 96 -19.42 9.42 3.59
N ARG A 97 -19.79 8.33 2.93
CA ARG A 97 -21.03 7.57 3.24
C ARG A 97 -21.04 6.99 4.64
N TYR A 98 -19.90 6.59 5.15
CA TYR A 98 -19.74 5.92 6.44
C TYR A 98 -18.90 6.73 7.43
N ASP A 99 -18.91 8.06 7.28
CA ASP A 99 -18.15 8.99 8.14
C ASP A 99 -18.52 8.81 9.63
N ASP A 100 -19.79 8.56 9.94
CA ASP A 100 -20.28 8.28 11.28
C ASP A 100 -19.69 7.01 11.93
N ARG A 101 -19.08 6.12 11.13
CA ARG A 101 -18.44 4.89 11.59
C ARG A 101 -16.96 5.09 11.98
N GLU A 102 -16.41 6.25 11.70
CA GLU A 102 -15.03 6.63 12.07
C GLU A 102 -14.02 5.52 11.70
N GLY A 103 -14.03 5.08 10.43
CA GLY A 103 -13.13 4.02 9.95
C GLY A 103 -11.67 4.45 10.02
N CYS A 104 -10.81 3.66 10.67
CA CYS A 104 -9.37 3.92 10.79
C CYS A 104 -8.58 2.75 10.22
N PHE A 105 -7.44 3.07 9.57
CA PHE A 105 -6.64 2.09 8.84
C PHE A 105 -5.14 2.23 9.11
N GLY A 106 -4.47 1.07 9.18
CA GLY A 106 -3.01 0.94 9.15
C GLY A 106 -2.62 -0.13 8.15
N LEU A 107 -1.60 0.14 7.34
CA LEU A 107 -1.15 -0.74 6.27
C LEU A 107 0.28 -1.20 6.52
N GLU A 108 0.54 -2.50 6.33
CA GLU A 108 1.84 -3.13 6.47
C GLU A 108 2.35 -3.48 5.07
N GLN A 109 3.05 -2.54 4.43
CA GLN A 109 3.52 -2.70 3.06
C GLN A 109 4.83 -3.46 3.00
N GLU A 110 4.77 -4.69 2.54
CA GLU A 110 5.95 -5.47 2.18
C GLU A 110 6.45 -5.13 0.78
N TYR A 111 7.75 -5.23 0.56
CA TYR A 111 8.40 -5.04 -0.73
C TYR A 111 9.73 -5.79 -0.77
N THR A 112 10.22 -6.07 -1.97
CA THR A 112 11.53 -6.72 -2.16
C THR A 112 12.46 -5.80 -2.94
N LEU A 113 13.64 -5.55 -2.38
CA LEU A 113 14.73 -4.86 -3.07
C LEU A 113 15.41 -5.84 -4.02
N MET A 114 15.55 -5.43 -5.30
CA MET A 114 16.06 -6.29 -6.37
C MET A 114 17.35 -5.72 -6.95
N TRP A 115 18.33 -6.58 -7.16
CA TRP A 115 19.53 -6.31 -7.92
C TRP A 115 19.59 -7.27 -9.09
N ASP A 116 19.66 -6.77 -10.31
CA ASP A 116 19.72 -7.57 -11.53
C ASP A 116 18.70 -8.74 -11.54
N GLU A 117 17.41 -8.40 -11.35
CA GLU A 117 16.27 -9.32 -11.30
C GLU A 117 16.28 -10.35 -10.15
N ARG A 118 17.18 -10.20 -9.18
CA ARG A 118 17.26 -11.07 -8.00
C ARG A 118 17.08 -10.27 -6.71
N PRO A 119 16.49 -10.87 -5.67
CA PRO A 119 16.43 -10.19 -4.38
C PRO A 119 17.83 -9.84 -3.86
N LEU A 120 17.96 -8.66 -3.28
CA LEU A 120 19.19 -8.19 -2.68
C LEU A 120 19.62 -9.15 -1.56
N GLY A 121 20.87 -9.60 -1.61
CA GLY A 121 21.39 -10.60 -0.67
C GLY A 121 21.33 -12.05 -1.18
N PHE A 122 20.72 -12.29 -2.34
CA PHE A 122 20.83 -13.58 -3.00
C PHE A 122 22.23 -13.76 -3.62
N PRO A 123 22.81 -14.98 -3.59
CA PRO A 123 24.07 -15.24 -4.26
C PRO A 123 23.91 -15.11 -5.77
N GLU A 124 25.02 -14.90 -6.51
CA GLU A 124 25.00 -14.82 -7.99
C GLU A 124 24.38 -16.07 -8.64
N LYS A 125 24.56 -17.23 -8.02
CA LYS A 125 23.98 -18.51 -8.47
C LYS A 125 23.36 -19.24 -7.29
N GLY A 126 22.20 -19.86 -7.54
CA GLY A 126 21.47 -20.63 -6.53
C GLY A 126 20.63 -19.74 -5.60
N TYR A 127 20.34 -20.28 -4.43
CA TYR A 127 19.54 -19.67 -3.39
C TYR A 127 20.37 -19.47 -2.13
N PRO A 128 20.03 -18.50 -1.27
CA PRO A 128 20.62 -18.39 0.05
C PRO A 128 20.17 -19.56 0.95
N GLU A 129 20.59 -19.53 2.20
CA GLU A 129 20.05 -20.43 3.23
C GLU A 129 18.55 -20.22 3.41
N GLU A 130 17.88 -21.18 4.06
CA GLU A 130 16.43 -21.16 4.26
C GLU A 130 15.96 -19.86 4.92
N GLN A 131 14.75 -19.45 4.58
CA GLN A 131 14.11 -18.27 5.16
C GLN A 131 13.86 -18.43 6.67
N GLY A 132 13.58 -17.29 7.33
CA GLY A 132 13.32 -17.22 8.77
C GLY A 132 14.45 -16.54 9.52
N GLN A 133 15.70 -16.84 9.25
CA GLN A 133 16.84 -16.14 9.87
C GLN A 133 16.97 -14.67 9.49
N TYR A 134 16.28 -14.23 8.43
CA TYR A 134 16.28 -12.85 7.94
C TYR A 134 15.23 -11.98 8.60
N TYR A 135 14.19 -12.56 9.19
CA TYR A 135 13.13 -11.82 9.88
C TYR A 135 13.66 -11.02 11.06
N CYS A 136 13.44 -9.72 11.04
CA CYS A 136 13.94 -8.77 12.05
C CYS A 136 15.46 -8.89 12.30
N SER A 137 16.20 -9.34 11.31
CA SER A 137 17.64 -9.70 11.44
C SER A 137 18.52 -8.50 11.69
N VAL A 138 19.70 -8.79 12.25
CA VAL A 138 20.78 -7.83 12.54
C VAL A 138 22.09 -8.34 11.93
N GLY A 139 22.91 -7.41 11.48
CA GLY A 139 24.22 -7.70 10.92
C GLY A 139 24.24 -7.80 9.39
N ALA A 140 25.41 -7.56 8.82
CA ALA A 140 25.60 -7.42 7.37
C ALA A 140 25.31 -8.69 6.57
N GLY A 141 25.43 -9.87 7.18
CA GLY A 141 25.15 -11.15 6.52
C GLY A 141 23.65 -11.46 6.34
N ASN A 142 22.78 -10.81 7.10
CA ASN A 142 21.35 -11.14 7.13
C ASN A 142 20.44 -9.95 6.76
N ALA A 143 20.80 -8.72 7.16
CA ALA A 143 19.97 -7.53 6.93
C ALA A 143 20.36 -6.82 5.64
N HIS A 144 19.97 -7.38 4.51
CA HIS A 144 20.27 -6.84 3.18
C HIS A 144 19.33 -5.67 2.85
N GLY A 145 19.92 -4.50 2.51
CA GLY A 145 19.15 -3.31 2.12
C GLY A 145 18.73 -2.38 3.27
N ARG A 146 19.15 -2.61 4.52
CA ARG A 146 18.81 -1.77 5.69
C ARG A 146 18.99 -0.28 5.45
N LYS A 147 20.09 0.12 4.82
CA LYS A 147 20.36 1.52 4.51
C LYS A 147 19.26 2.17 3.67
N ILE A 148 18.69 1.40 2.73
CA ILE A 148 17.61 1.86 1.85
C ILE A 148 16.30 1.98 2.64
N ALA A 149 15.96 0.96 3.44
CA ALA A 149 14.77 0.95 4.28
C ALA A 149 14.80 2.09 5.33
N GLU A 150 15.94 2.32 5.98
CA GLU A 150 16.09 3.41 6.96
C GLU A 150 16.07 4.79 6.30
N GLU A 151 16.68 4.98 5.12
CA GLU A 151 16.60 6.23 4.37
C GLU A 151 15.16 6.52 3.96
N HIS A 152 14.43 5.52 3.45
CA HIS A 152 13.00 5.64 3.14
C HIS A 152 12.19 6.08 4.37
N LEU A 153 12.35 5.40 5.51
CA LEU A 153 11.70 5.74 6.76
C LEU A 153 11.96 7.21 7.16
N GLN A 154 13.22 7.63 7.15
CA GLN A 154 13.61 9.00 7.55
C GLN A 154 13.00 10.06 6.64
N LEU A 155 12.98 9.83 5.33
CA LEU A 155 12.37 10.76 4.37
C LEU A 155 10.85 10.85 4.55
N CYS A 156 10.16 9.72 4.76
CA CYS A 156 8.73 9.70 5.03
C CYS A 156 8.38 10.45 6.33
N LEU A 157 9.13 10.23 7.41
CA LEU A 157 8.97 10.94 8.69
C LEU A 157 9.21 12.45 8.52
N ALA A 158 10.24 12.84 7.78
CA ALA A 158 10.62 14.25 7.59
C ALA A 158 9.52 15.08 6.90
N ILE A 159 8.65 14.45 6.13
CA ILE A 159 7.55 15.13 5.41
C ILE A 159 6.19 14.93 6.09
N GLY A 160 6.15 14.29 7.25
CA GLY A 160 4.95 14.15 8.06
C GLY A 160 4.01 13.03 7.63
N LEU A 161 4.48 12.00 6.89
CA LEU A 161 3.66 10.80 6.67
C LEU A 161 3.52 10.01 7.98
N ASN A 162 2.36 9.40 8.17
CA ASN A 162 2.04 8.59 9.35
C ASN A 162 2.74 7.21 9.32
N ILE A 163 4.04 7.17 9.01
CA ILE A 163 4.81 5.94 9.05
C ILE A 163 5.13 5.59 10.50
N THR A 164 4.93 4.32 10.89
CA THR A 164 4.99 3.88 12.28
C THR A 164 6.11 2.89 12.56
N GLY A 165 6.70 2.27 11.53
CA GLY A 165 7.80 1.36 11.71
C GLY A 165 8.32 0.75 10.42
N ILE A 166 9.42 0.00 10.56
CA ILE A 166 10.01 -0.86 9.51
C ILE A 166 10.54 -2.13 10.14
N ASN A 167 10.56 -3.22 9.40
CA ASN A 167 11.28 -4.45 9.74
C ASN A 167 11.78 -5.17 8.48
N ALA A 168 12.86 -5.94 8.66
CA ALA A 168 13.26 -6.91 7.66
C ALA A 168 12.34 -8.13 7.71
N GLU A 169 12.01 -8.67 6.53
CA GLU A 169 11.14 -9.81 6.37
C GLU A 169 11.92 -11.13 6.23
N VAL A 170 11.20 -12.24 6.09
CA VAL A 170 11.78 -13.59 6.12
C VAL A 170 12.64 -13.93 4.92
N CYS A 171 12.51 -13.20 3.81
CA CYS A 171 13.33 -13.36 2.62
C CYS A 171 14.45 -12.30 2.59
N PRO A 172 15.69 -12.62 2.16
CA PRO A 172 16.74 -11.62 1.99
C PRO A 172 16.29 -10.49 1.06
N GLY A 173 16.57 -9.24 1.42
CA GLY A 173 16.16 -8.06 0.64
C GLY A 173 14.69 -7.70 0.72
N GLN A 174 13.87 -8.49 1.40
CA GLN A 174 12.47 -8.19 1.68
C GLN A 174 12.37 -7.36 2.96
N TRP A 175 11.59 -6.31 2.89
CA TRP A 175 11.35 -5.36 3.97
C TRP A 175 9.87 -5.01 4.04
N GLU A 176 9.45 -4.56 5.19
CA GLU A 176 8.12 -4.02 5.43
C GLU A 176 8.23 -2.61 6.03
N PHE A 177 7.30 -1.73 5.66
CA PHE A 177 7.03 -0.51 6.42
C PHE A 177 5.56 -0.44 6.80
N GLN A 178 5.27 0.10 7.98
CA GLN A 178 3.92 0.29 8.48
C GLN A 178 3.55 1.77 8.38
N ILE A 179 2.34 2.06 7.87
CA ILE A 179 1.83 3.41 7.66
C ILE A 179 0.35 3.52 8.04
N GLY A 180 -0.07 4.65 8.59
CA GLY A 180 -1.42 4.87 9.09
C GLY A 180 -1.52 4.65 10.59
N GLY A 181 -2.67 4.20 11.07
CA GLY A 181 -2.92 3.94 12.49
C GLY A 181 -4.24 4.53 13.00
N PRO A 182 -4.38 4.68 14.31
CA PRO A 182 -5.56 5.32 14.88
C PRO A 182 -5.71 6.74 14.31
N GLU A 183 -6.95 7.12 14.02
CA GLU A 183 -7.32 8.44 13.46
C GLU A 183 -6.94 8.68 11.98
N VAL A 184 -6.44 7.68 11.26
CA VAL A 184 -6.13 7.80 9.83
C VAL A 184 -7.20 7.08 9.01
N GLY A 185 -7.98 7.85 8.24
CA GLY A 185 -9.06 7.34 7.40
C GLY A 185 -8.59 6.62 6.13
N ALA A 186 -9.53 6.02 5.42
CA ALA A 186 -9.27 5.19 4.24
C ALA A 186 -8.59 5.95 3.10
N VAL A 187 -9.07 7.16 2.80
CA VAL A 187 -8.51 8.01 1.73
C VAL A 187 -7.13 8.51 2.13
N SER A 188 -6.99 9.02 3.36
CA SER A 188 -5.74 9.58 3.86
C SER A 188 -4.60 8.56 3.89
N VAL A 189 -4.84 7.35 4.42
CA VAL A 189 -3.81 6.30 4.46
C VAL A 189 -3.40 5.86 3.05
N SER A 190 -4.36 5.82 2.12
CA SER A 190 -4.12 5.41 0.73
C SER A 190 -3.31 6.47 -0.03
N ASP A 191 -3.63 7.76 0.12
CA ASP A 191 -2.84 8.88 -0.43
C ASP A 191 -1.39 8.79 0.08
N GLN A 192 -1.22 8.60 1.38
CA GLN A 192 0.10 8.51 2.02
C GLN A 192 0.88 7.26 1.59
N LEU A 193 0.22 6.11 1.43
CA LEU A 193 0.89 4.88 0.97
C LEU A 193 1.41 5.04 -0.46
N TRP A 194 0.64 5.66 -1.36
CA TRP A 194 1.11 5.91 -2.73
C TRP A 194 2.30 6.88 -2.77
N VAL A 195 2.31 7.92 -1.93
CA VAL A 195 3.46 8.82 -1.80
C VAL A 195 4.66 8.08 -1.18
N ALA A 196 4.45 7.25 -0.15
CA ALA A 196 5.52 6.45 0.45
C ALA A 196 6.13 5.46 -0.56
N ARG A 197 5.31 4.80 -1.41
CA ARG A 197 5.80 3.96 -2.51
C ARG A 197 6.64 4.76 -3.52
N TRP A 198 6.21 5.98 -3.88
CA TRP A 198 6.98 6.84 -4.77
C TRP A 198 8.35 7.21 -4.16
N ILE A 199 8.38 7.59 -2.87
CA ILE A 199 9.62 7.87 -2.16
C ILE A 199 10.53 6.64 -2.15
N LEU A 200 9.97 5.46 -1.89
CA LEU A 200 10.72 4.19 -1.89
C LEU A 200 11.38 3.93 -3.25
N TYR A 201 10.66 4.11 -4.35
CA TYR A 201 11.22 3.99 -5.69
C TYR A 201 12.35 4.99 -5.93
N ARG A 202 12.19 6.25 -5.50
CA ARG A 202 13.23 7.28 -5.65
C ARG A 202 14.48 7.01 -4.80
N VAL A 203 14.31 6.47 -3.58
CA VAL A 203 15.45 6.02 -2.76
C VAL A 203 16.16 4.85 -3.44
N ALA A 204 15.42 3.89 -3.93
CA ALA A 204 15.97 2.73 -4.64
C ALA A 204 16.79 3.14 -5.89
N GLU A 205 16.27 4.07 -6.71
CA GLU A 205 17.01 4.67 -7.83
C GLU A 205 18.38 5.22 -7.40
N LYS A 206 18.42 5.97 -6.29
CA LYS A 206 19.66 6.55 -5.76
C LYS A 206 20.68 5.49 -5.37
N HIS A 207 20.22 4.31 -4.96
CA HIS A 207 21.07 3.18 -4.56
C HIS A 207 21.32 2.18 -5.70
N GLY A 208 20.79 2.43 -6.90
CA GLY A 208 20.96 1.57 -8.06
C GLY A 208 20.30 0.20 -7.92
N VAL A 209 19.20 0.10 -7.14
CA VAL A 209 18.38 -1.10 -7.00
C VAL A 209 16.96 -0.82 -7.45
N SER A 210 16.20 -1.87 -7.78
CA SER A 210 14.78 -1.75 -8.05
C SER A 210 13.94 -2.26 -6.87
N VAL A 211 12.67 -1.85 -6.85
CA VAL A 211 11.68 -2.30 -5.86
C VAL A 211 10.65 -3.16 -6.56
N SER A 212 10.42 -4.35 -6.04
CA SER A 212 9.33 -5.24 -6.46
C SER A 212 8.20 -5.20 -5.44
N LEU A 213 6.98 -4.97 -5.92
CA LEU A 213 5.73 -5.22 -5.20
C LEU A 213 5.05 -6.50 -5.69
N ASP A 214 5.79 -7.38 -6.36
CA ASP A 214 5.28 -8.68 -6.79
C ASP A 214 4.87 -9.49 -5.55
N PRO A 215 3.66 -10.11 -5.53
CA PRO A 215 3.20 -10.89 -4.38
C PRO A 215 4.01 -12.18 -4.16
N LYS A 216 4.76 -12.65 -5.17
CA LYS A 216 5.62 -13.83 -5.10
C LYS A 216 6.92 -13.60 -5.87
N PRO A 217 7.79 -12.67 -5.42
CA PRO A 217 9.00 -12.28 -6.13
C PRO A 217 10.01 -13.44 -6.28
N VAL A 218 9.97 -14.42 -5.39
CA VAL A 218 10.77 -15.64 -5.45
C VAL A 218 9.84 -16.84 -5.50
N LYS A 219 9.93 -17.62 -6.59
CA LYS A 219 9.14 -18.84 -6.77
C LYS A 219 9.66 -19.96 -5.90
N GLY A 220 8.78 -20.95 -5.59
CA GLY A 220 9.12 -22.10 -4.77
C GLY A 220 8.81 -21.87 -3.29
N ASP A 221 9.60 -22.48 -2.42
CA ASP A 221 9.41 -22.53 -0.96
C ASP A 221 9.88 -21.25 -0.25
N TRP A 222 9.31 -20.11 -0.65
CA TRP A 222 9.57 -18.78 -0.10
C TRP A 222 8.28 -18.06 0.26
N ASN A 223 8.32 -17.19 1.27
CA ASN A 223 7.20 -16.31 1.57
C ASN A 223 6.91 -15.36 0.38
N GLY A 224 5.65 -14.98 0.24
CA GLY A 224 5.26 -13.90 -0.65
C GLY A 224 5.36 -12.53 0.03
N ALA A 225 4.87 -11.50 -0.66
CA ALA A 225 4.81 -10.13 -0.17
C ALA A 225 3.35 -9.64 -0.12
N GLY A 226 2.92 -9.16 1.04
CA GLY A 226 1.57 -8.66 1.32
C GLY A 226 1.51 -7.16 1.57
N CYS A 227 0.29 -6.69 1.73
CA CYS A 227 -0.02 -5.38 2.30
C CYS A 227 -1.13 -5.59 3.33
N HIS A 228 -0.77 -6.20 4.47
CA HIS A 228 -1.75 -6.48 5.52
C HIS A 228 -2.44 -5.19 5.94
N THR A 229 -3.74 -5.27 6.12
CA THR A 229 -4.56 -4.10 6.37
C THR A 229 -5.22 -4.21 7.72
N ASN A 230 -4.72 -3.44 8.68
CA ASN A 230 -5.33 -3.26 9.98
C ASN A 230 -6.46 -2.23 9.85
N PHE A 231 -7.61 -2.53 10.41
CA PHE A 231 -8.72 -1.58 10.40
C PHE A 231 -9.59 -1.69 11.64
N SER A 232 -10.24 -0.59 11.99
CA SER A 232 -11.26 -0.53 13.02
C SER A 232 -12.36 0.45 12.65
N THR A 233 -13.55 0.20 13.18
CA THR A 233 -14.61 1.20 13.25
C THR A 233 -14.78 1.68 14.70
N LYS A 234 -15.58 2.72 14.89
CA LYS A 234 -15.93 3.23 16.23
C LYS A 234 -16.45 2.13 17.15
N GLU A 235 -17.30 1.23 16.62
CA GLU A 235 -17.88 0.13 17.40
C GLU A 235 -16.84 -0.93 17.74
N MET A 236 -15.92 -1.24 16.82
CA MET A 236 -14.84 -2.21 17.09
C MET A 236 -13.89 -1.72 18.18
N ARG A 237 -13.67 -0.42 18.27
CA ARG A 237 -12.89 0.19 19.36
C ARG A 237 -13.60 0.23 20.71
N GLN A 238 -14.82 -0.30 20.79
CA GLN A 238 -15.64 -0.35 22.01
C GLN A 238 -16.10 -1.76 22.37
N SER A 239 -16.06 -2.73 21.43
CA SER A 239 -16.67 -4.04 21.63
C SER A 239 -16.02 -5.13 20.81
N TYR A 240 -15.68 -6.25 21.45
CA TYR A 240 -15.19 -7.46 20.77
C TYR A 240 -16.25 -8.07 19.84
N ALA A 241 -17.51 -8.03 20.22
CA ALA A 241 -18.60 -8.51 19.36
C ALA A 241 -18.68 -7.75 18.02
N ALA A 242 -18.28 -6.47 18.00
CA ALA A 242 -18.21 -5.71 16.76
C ALA A 242 -17.03 -6.16 15.87
N ILE A 243 -15.92 -6.62 16.47
CA ILE A 243 -14.78 -7.22 15.73
C ILE A 243 -15.24 -8.54 15.09
N GLU A 244 -15.93 -9.40 15.84
CA GLU A 244 -16.46 -10.67 15.31
C GLU A 244 -17.50 -10.44 14.20
N ALA A 245 -18.38 -9.45 14.39
CA ALA A 245 -19.36 -9.08 13.36
C ALA A 245 -18.68 -8.59 12.06
N ALA A 246 -17.59 -7.81 12.16
CA ALA A 246 -16.79 -7.38 11.03
C ALA A 246 -16.13 -8.57 10.33
N ALA A 247 -15.55 -9.52 11.07
CA ALA A 247 -14.97 -10.74 10.52
C ALA A 247 -16.01 -11.58 9.76
N GLN A 248 -17.20 -11.76 10.32
CA GLN A 248 -18.31 -12.47 9.66
C GLN A 248 -18.83 -11.75 8.41
N ALA A 249 -18.83 -10.41 8.41
CA ALA A 249 -19.22 -9.64 7.22
C ALA A 249 -18.20 -9.83 6.08
N LEU A 250 -16.90 -9.80 6.40
CA LEU A 250 -15.82 -10.03 5.45
C LEU A 250 -15.79 -11.48 4.92
N GLU A 251 -16.16 -12.46 5.73
CA GLU A 251 -16.34 -13.86 5.33
C GLU A 251 -17.39 -13.99 4.22
N LYS A 252 -18.56 -13.36 4.40
CA LYS A 252 -19.65 -13.39 3.41
C LYS A 252 -19.27 -12.78 2.06
N GLN A 253 -18.30 -11.87 2.05
CA GLN A 253 -17.80 -11.19 0.85
C GLN A 253 -16.39 -11.63 0.44
N ALA A 254 -15.88 -12.74 0.98
CA ALA A 254 -14.49 -13.17 0.78
C ALA A 254 -14.06 -13.19 -0.70
N ASN A 255 -14.91 -13.72 -1.59
CA ASN A 255 -14.63 -13.77 -3.02
C ASN A 255 -14.58 -12.40 -3.72
N VAL A 256 -15.34 -11.43 -3.23
CA VAL A 256 -15.28 -10.05 -3.76
C VAL A 256 -13.94 -9.43 -3.40
N HIS A 257 -13.51 -9.59 -2.16
CA HIS A 257 -12.24 -9.07 -1.67
C HIS A 257 -11.04 -9.71 -2.40
N ILE A 258 -10.98 -11.04 -2.49
CA ILE A 258 -9.90 -11.77 -3.16
C ILE A 258 -9.69 -11.29 -4.61
N ARG A 259 -10.75 -11.05 -5.36
CA ARG A 259 -10.66 -10.59 -6.77
C ARG A 259 -10.13 -9.16 -6.92
N ASN A 260 -10.08 -8.38 -5.85
CA ASN A 260 -9.73 -6.97 -5.87
C ASN A 260 -8.51 -6.61 -5.00
N TYR A 261 -7.87 -7.60 -4.39
CA TYR A 261 -6.78 -7.40 -3.43
C TYR A 261 -5.38 -7.50 -4.04
N GLY A 262 -5.26 -7.25 -5.32
CA GLY A 262 -4.03 -7.28 -6.09
C GLY A 262 -4.01 -8.37 -7.15
N HIS A 263 -3.01 -8.31 -8.02
CA HIS A 263 -2.81 -9.29 -9.09
C HIS A 263 -2.04 -10.51 -8.55
N ASP A 264 -2.29 -11.68 -9.14
CA ASP A 264 -1.63 -12.95 -8.85
C ASP A 264 -1.71 -13.38 -7.36
N ILE A 265 -2.90 -13.21 -6.77
CA ILE A 265 -3.16 -13.47 -5.35
C ILE A 265 -3.00 -14.95 -5.00
N GLU A 266 -3.28 -15.86 -5.94
CA GLU A 266 -3.15 -17.30 -5.80
C GLU A 266 -1.71 -17.78 -5.65
N SER A 267 -0.75 -17.04 -6.18
CA SER A 267 0.68 -17.36 -6.04
C SER A 267 1.20 -17.14 -4.62
N ARG A 268 0.57 -16.21 -3.87
CA ARG A 268 0.93 -15.88 -2.49
C ARG A 268 0.04 -16.61 -1.47
N LEU A 269 -1.29 -16.62 -1.65
CA LEU A 269 -2.24 -17.22 -0.70
C LEU A 269 -2.41 -18.72 -0.98
N THR A 270 -1.40 -19.50 -0.66
CA THR A 270 -1.32 -20.94 -0.96
C THR A 270 -1.88 -21.83 0.16
N GLY A 271 -1.97 -21.33 1.39
CA GLY A 271 -2.23 -22.09 2.62
C GLY A 271 -0.95 -22.48 3.36
N GLU A 272 0.22 -22.11 2.80
CA GLU A 272 1.55 -22.27 3.39
C GLU A 272 2.15 -20.90 3.68
N HIS A 273 3.32 -20.84 4.31
CA HIS A 273 4.06 -19.58 4.55
C HIS A 273 3.21 -18.51 5.26
N GLU A 274 2.55 -18.89 6.36
CA GLU A 274 1.71 -18.01 7.17
C GLU A 274 0.55 -17.36 6.37
N THR A 275 0.01 -18.05 5.36
CA THR A 275 -1.16 -17.61 4.61
C THR A 275 -2.31 -18.61 4.71
N CYS A 276 -3.55 -18.11 4.63
CA CYS A 276 -4.71 -18.93 4.30
C CYS A 276 -4.80 -19.09 2.77
N SER A 277 -5.20 -20.27 2.28
CA SER A 277 -5.44 -20.46 0.85
C SER A 277 -6.49 -19.45 0.34
N TYR A 278 -6.29 -18.90 -0.87
CA TYR A 278 -7.25 -17.99 -1.50
C TYR A 278 -8.63 -18.62 -1.74
N LYS A 279 -8.71 -19.95 -1.70
CA LYS A 279 -9.96 -20.73 -1.84
C LYS A 279 -10.72 -20.90 -0.53
N GLU A 280 -10.09 -20.57 0.58
CA GLU A 280 -10.62 -20.76 1.92
C GLU A 280 -10.72 -19.42 2.64
N PHE A 281 -11.55 -19.37 3.67
CA PHE A 281 -11.62 -18.23 4.55
C PHE A 281 -11.70 -18.72 6.00
N LYS A 282 -10.81 -18.21 6.83
CA LYS A 282 -10.85 -18.41 8.27
C LYS A 282 -10.38 -17.17 9.00
N TRP A 283 -10.81 -17.01 10.22
CA TRP A 283 -10.33 -15.97 11.12
C TRP A 283 -10.11 -16.53 12.52
N GLY A 284 -9.21 -15.91 13.26
CA GLY A 284 -8.88 -16.37 14.61
C GLY A 284 -7.97 -15.41 15.38
N VAL A 285 -7.88 -15.64 16.69
CA VAL A 285 -7.00 -14.87 17.57
C VAL A 285 -5.56 -15.38 17.41
N SER A 286 -4.64 -14.46 17.14
CA SER A 286 -3.20 -14.72 16.97
C SER A 286 -2.85 -15.74 15.87
N ASP A 287 -3.79 -16.07 14.97
CA ASP A 287 -3.58 -17.03 13.89
C ASP A 287 -3.00 -16.34 12.66
N ARG A 288 -1.69 -16.47 12.44
CA ARG A 288 -1.00 -15.95 11.27
C ARG A 288 -1.30 -16.71 9.97
N GLY A 289 -1.81 -17.94 10.05
CA GLY A 289 -2.30 -18.72 8.92
C GLY A 289 -3.77 -18.46 8.57
N ALA A 290 -4.40 -17.44 9.16
CA ALA A 290 -5.78 -17.07 8.86
C ALA A 290 -5.87 -15.98 7.78
N SER A 291 -7.04 -15.86 7.15
CA SER A 291 -7.40 -14.72 6.26
C SER A 291 -7.50 -13.42 7.05
N LEU A 292 -8.12 -13.50 8.24
CA LEU A 292 -8.22 -12.38 9.17
C LEU A 292 -7.66 -12.80 10.53
N ARG A 293 -6.86 -11.93 11.10
CA ARG A 293 -6.27 -12.14 12.42
C ARG A 293 -6.80 -11.09 13.40
N ILE A 294 -7.29 -11.56 14.55
CA ILE A 294 -7.57 -10.71 15.71
C ILE A 294 -6.29 -10.69 16.56
N PRO A 295 -5.65 -9.53 16.79
CA PRO A 295 -4.51 -9.45 17.69
C PRO A 295 -4.87 -9.93 19.11
N TRP A 296 -3.91 -10.57 19.79
CA TRP A 296 -4.17 -11.11 21.13
C TRP A 296 -4.59 -10.02 22.13
N GLN A 297 -4.05 -8.80 21.97
CA GLN A 297 -4.41 -7.65 22.80
C GLN A 297 -5.89 -7.30 22.64
N CYS A 298 -6.40 -7.26 21.41
CA CYS A 298 -7.81 -6.95 21.16
C CYS A 298 -8.74 -8.01 21.75
N ALA A 299 -8.35 -9.28 21.69
CA ALA A 299 -9.11 -10.35 22.34
C ALA A 299 -9.06 -10.27 23.87
N HIS A 300 -7.91 -9.87 24.45
CA HIS A 300 -7.75 -9.71 25.89
C HIS A 300 -8.49 -8.49 26.45
N GLU A 301 -8.42 -7.37 25.73
CA GLU A 301 -9.04 -6.10 26.14
C GLU A 301 -10.53 -6.05 25.81
N GLY A 302 -11.01 -6.90 24.91
CA GLY A 302 -12.41 -6.95 24.49
C GLY A 302 -12.81 -5.85 23.47
N TYR A 303 -11.86 -5.19 22.84
CA TYR A 303 -12.06 -4.17 21.81
C TYR A 303 -10.76 -3.95 21.00
N GLY A 304 -10.82 -3.22 19.91
CA GLY A 304 -9.63 -2.83 19.14
C GLY A 304 -9.83 -2.88 17.64
N TYR A 305 -9.04 -3.68 16.93
CA TYR A 305 -8.99 -3.74 15.48
C TYR A 305 -8.87 -5.18 14.96
N LEU A 306 -9.00 -5.34 13.65
CA LEU A 306 -8.89 -6.59 12.91
C LEU A 306 -7.85 -6.41 11.79
N GLU A 307 -7.01 -7.41 11.57
CA GLU A 307 -6.01 -7.46 10.50
C GLU A 307 -6.52 -8.32 9.34
N ASP A 308 -6.69 -7.72 8.16
CA ASP A 308 -6.90 -8.46 6.91
C ASP A 308 -5.54 -8.77 6.26
N ARG A 309 -5.20 -10.06 6.23
CA ARG A 309 -3.90 -10.55 5.75
C ARG A 309 -3.90 -10.92 4.26
N ARG A 310 -5.05 -10.75 3.61
CA ARG A 310 -5.24 -11.17 2.20
C ARG A 310 -4.67 -10.20 1.17
N PRO A 311 -4.63 -8.87 1.34
CA PRO A 311 -4.14 -7.96 0.31
C PRO A 311 -2.68 -8.24 -0.05
N ASN A 312 -2.39 -8.29 -1.36
CA ASN A 312 -1.03 -8.42 -1.90
C ASN A 312 -0.25 -7.10 -1.81
N ALA A 313 1.07 -7.18 -1.86
CA ALA A 313 1.94 -6.00 -1.89
C ALA A 313 1.62 -5.05 -3.07
N ASN A 314 1.19 -5.58 -4.21
CA ASN A 314 0.81 -4.81 -5.40
C ASN A 314 -0.65 -4.31 -5.39
N CYS A 315 -1.37 -4.43 -4.27
CA CYS A 315 -2.75 -3.97 -4.19
C CYS A 315 -2.86 -2.44 -4.36
N ASP A 316 -4.04 -2.02 -4.80
CA ASP A 316 -4.44 -0.61 -4.74
C ASP A 316 -5.08 -0.34 -3.37
N PRO A 317 -4.45 0.48 -2.51
CA PRO A 317 -4.96 0.74 -1.16
C PRO A 317 -6.34 1.42 -1.15
N TYR A 318 -6.67 2.26 -2.14
CA TYR A 318 -8.02 2.83 -2.25
C TYR A 318 -9.09 1.75 -2.44
N VAL A 319 -8.78 0.72 -3.22
CA VAL A 319 -9.70 -0.40 -3.45
C VAL A 319 -9.84 -1.25 -2.19
N VAL A 320 -8.73 -1.57 -1.53
CA VAL A 320 -8.71 -2.39 -0.31
C VAL A 320 -9.49 -1.73 0.81
N THR A 321 -9.14 -0.49 1.17
CA THR A 321 -9.77 0.24 2.29
C THR A 321 -11.24 0.51 2.03
N ARG A 322 -11.61 0.91 0.80
CA ARG A 322 -12.99 1.10 0.37
C ARG A 322 -13.82 -0.18 0.51
N LEU A 323 -13.31 -1.31 0.04
CA LEU A 323 -14.04 -2.59 0.11
C LEU A 323 -14.24 -3.04 1.55
N ILE A 324 -13.23 -2.92 2.41
CA ILE A 324 -13.35 -3.25 3.83
C ILE A 324 -14.43 -2.37 4.46
N LEU A 325 -14.33 -1.05 4.31
CA LEU A 325 -15.27 -0.09 4.91
C LEU A 325 -16.71 -0.35 4.43
N ASN A 326 -16.89 -0.53 3.11
CA ASN A 326 -18.21 -0.81 2.56
C ASN A 326 -18.78 -2.14 3.07
N THR A 327 -17.96 -3.20 3.18
CA THR A 327 -18.42 -4.52 3.64
C THR A 327 -18.79 -4.50 5.12
N VAL A 328 -17.99 -3.85 5.96
CA VAL A 328 -18.19 -3.85 7.41
C VAL A 328 -19.29 -2.88 7.84
N CYS A 329 -19.49 -1.77 7.12
CA CYS A 329 -20.43 -0.73 7.49
C CYS A 329 -21.78 -0.80 6.78
N SER A 330 -21.91 -1.55 5.66
CA SER A 330 -23.22 -1.78 5.03
C SER A 330 -24.10 -2.68 5.90
N LYS A 331 -25.35 -2.26 6.10
CA LYS A 331 -26.34 -3.01 6.87
C LYS A 331 -26.93 -4.17 6.07
#